data_741ead609e3cd1ef820af5d2d04edc16
#
_entry.id   741ead609e3cd1ef820af5d2d04edc16
#
_cell.length_a   1.000
_cell.length_b   1.000
_cell.length_c   1.000
_cell.angle_alpha   90.00
_cell.angle_beta   90.00
_cell.angle_gamma   90.00
#
_symmetry.space_group_name_H-M   'P 1'
#
loop_
_entity.id
_entity.type
_entity.pdbx_description
1 polymer ?
#
loop_
_entity_poly.entity_id
_entity_poly.type
_entity_poly.pdbx_seq_one_letter_code
_entity_poly.pdbx_strand_id
1 'polypeptide(L)'
;VHLLSIPEIQAEVRRRKAEISAGLRISAERVLWEMAALGFSNIFDYVEVVDGELHLKELPPEKQGAVSSIKITKNGTEVKLHDKLKALEFLAKYTGLTDHKANTETQNNLFEMIDACGKNANFDDIPELNGEWQP
;
A
#
# COMPACT_ATOMS: atom_id res chain seq x y z
N VAL A 1 2.18 -21.32 -36.13
CA VAL A 1 3.61 -21.20 -35.90
C VAL A 1 3.88 -20.15 -34.84
N HIS A 2 4.47 -20.57 -33.80
CA HIS A 2 4.65 -19.74 -32.64
C HIS A 2 6.05 -19.12 -32.61
N LEU A 3 6.25 -18.02 -33.34
CA LEU A 3 7.51 -17.27 -33.34
C LEU A 3 7.96 -16.86 -31.93
N LEU A 4 7.02 -16.55 -31.04
CA LEU A 4 7.31 -16.20 -29.64
C LEU A 4 7.81 -17.39 -28.79
N SER A 5 7.70 -18.63 -29.28
CA SER A 5 8.24 -19.81 -28.60
C SER A 5 9.70 -20.11 -28.96
N ILE A 6 10.28 -19.41 -29.94
CA ILE A 6 11.66 -19.57 -30.33
C ILE A 6 12.56 -18.88 -29.28
N PRO A 7 13.51 -19.61 -28.65
CA PRO A 7 14.32 -19.06 -27.57
C PRO A 7 15.13 -17.80 -27.95
N GLU A 8 15.61 -17.76 -29.18
CA GLU A 8 16.38 -16.62 -29.71
C GLU A 8 15.52 -15.35 -29.80
N ILE A 9 14.27 -15.48 -30.27
CA ILE A 9 13.33 -14.36 -30.36
C ILE A 9 12.91 -13.92 -28.95
N GLN A 10 12.70 -14.85 -28.05
CA GLN A 10 12.39 -14.53 -26.65
C GLN A 10 13.55 -13.78 -25.97
N ALA A 11 14.78 -14.18 -26.25
CA ALA A 11 15.97 -13.49 -25.74
C ALA A 11 16.08 -12.06 -26.27
N GLU A 12 15.83 -11.85 -27.55
CA GLU A 12 15.85 -10.52 -28.17
C GLU A 12 14.72 -9.62 -27.64
N VAL A 13 13.52 -10.17 -27.49
CA VAL A 13 12.38 -9.43 -26.88
C VAL A 13 12.72 -9.01 -25.46
N ARG A 14 13.30 -9.89 -24.65
CA ARG A 14 13.71 -9.57 -23.27
C ARG A 14 14.79 -8.48 -23.26
N ARG A 15 15.78 -8.57 -24.14
CA ARG A 15 16.85 -7.56 -24.27
C ARG A 15 16.26 -6.20 -24.60
N ARG A 16 15.39 -6.09 -25.59
CA ARG A 16 14.76 -4.82 -25.99
C ARG A 16 13.86 -4.24 -24.90
N LYS A 17 13.10 -5.10 -24.22
CA LYS A 17 12.29 -4.66 -23.07
C LYS A 17 13.16 -4.09 -21.95
N ALA A 18 14.30 -4.73 -21.66
CA ALA A 18 15.23 -4.27 -20.64
C ALA A 18 15.85 -2.91 -21.02
N GLU A 19 16.23 -2.73 -22.28
CA GLU A 19 16.77 -1.47 -22.79
C GLU A 19 15.76 -0.32 -22.70
N ILE A 20 14.51 -0.57 -23.13
CA ILE A 20 13.41 0.40 -23.04
C ILE A 20 13.14 0.75 -21.57
N SER A 21 13.04 -0.25 -20.71
CA SER A 21 12.81 -0.04 -19.28
C SER A 21 13.91 0.75 -18.61
N ALA A 22 15.17 0.47 -18.95
CA ALA A 22 16.33 1.23 -18.45
C ALA A 22 16.29 2.70 -18.92
N GLY A 23 15.96 2.94 -20.18
CA GLY A 23 15.85 4.28 -20.75
C GLY A 23 14.73 5.10 -20.11
N LEU A 24 13.62 4.48 -19.80
CA LEU A 24 12.47 5.10 -19.15
C LEU A 24 12.55 5.06 -17.61
N ARG A 25 13.59 4.44 -17.05
CA ARG A 25 13.75 4.21 -15.61
C ARG A 25 12.56 3.46 -14.99
N ILE A 26 11.95 2.57 -15.76
CA ILE A 26 10.88 1.69 -15.31
C ILE A 26 11.50 0.44 -14.69
N SER A 27 11.25 0.21 -13.42
CA SER A 27 11.61 -0.99 -12.70
C SER A 27 10.45 -1.50 -11.88
N ALA A 28 10.44 -2.79 -11.56
CA ALA A 28 9.43 -3.36 -10.67
C ALA A 28 9.46 -2.68 -9.30
N GLU A 29 10.64 -2.40 -8.79
CA GLU A 29 10.83 -1.69 -7.53
C GLU A 29 10.17 -0.30 -7.56
N ARG A 30 10.37 0.46 -8.61
CA ARG A 30 9.75 1.79 -8.73
C ARG A 30 8.22 1.71 -8.80
N VAL A 31 7.69 0.73 -9.54
CA VAL A 31 6.23 0.51 -9.61
C VAL A 31 5.68 0.15 -8.24
N LEU A 32 6.35 -0.73 -7.49
CA LEU A 32 5.96 -1.10 -6.14
C LEU A 32 6.01 0.09 -5.17
N TRP A 33 7.00 0.95 -5.29
CA TRP A 33 7.10 2.18 -4.50
C TRP A 33 5.91 3.11 -4.73
N GLU A 34 5.54 3.34 -5.99
CA GLU A 34 4.38 4.16 -6.36
C GLU A 34 3.07 3.53 -5.84
N MET A 35 2.91 2.22 -6.00
CA MET A 35 1.74 1.50 -5.48
C MET A 35 1.67 1.55 -3.95
N ALA A 36 2.80 1.43 -3.26
CA ALA A 36 2.86 1.54 -1.81
C ALA A 36 2.51 2.96 -1.34
N ALA A 37 2.97 3.99 -2.04
CA ALA A 37 2.62 5.37 -1.74
C ALA A 37 1.10 5.62 -1.82
N LEU A 38 0.42 5.01 -2.79
CA LEU A 38 -1.04 5.06 -2.91
C LEU A 38 -1.74 4.21 -1.84
N GLY A 39 -1.28 2.97 -1.66
CA GLY A 39 -1.93 1.99 -0.78
C GLY A 39 -1.81 2.34 0.71
N PHE A 40 -0.72 2.95 1.11
CA PHE A 40 -0.48 3.36 2.50
C PHE A 40 -0.71 4.85 2.73
N SER A 41 -1.33 5.54 1.77
CA SER A 41 -1.69 6.95 1.94
C SER A 41 -2.75 7.14 3.02
N ASN A 42 -2.60 8.22 3.80
CA ASN A 42 -3.58 8.64 4.79
C ASN A 42 -3.94 10.10 4.51
N ILE A 43 -5.22 10.39 4.37
CA ILE A 43 -5.69 11.75 4.03
C ILE A 43 -5.20 12.81 5.03
N PHE A 44 -5.05 12.47 6.29
CA PHE A 44 -4.57 13.39 7.31
C PHE A 44 -3.09 13.78 7.20
N ASP A 45 -2.32 13.04 6.38
CA ASP A 45 -0.96 13.44 6.03
C ASP A 45 -0.93 14.57 4.99
N TYR A 46 -2.03 14.77 4.28
CA TYR A 46 -2.16 15.70 3.16
C TYR A 46 -2.90 16.98 3.52
N VAL A 47 -3.82 16.89 4.47
CA VAL A 47 -4.69 17.99 4.84
C VAL A 47 -4.72 18.19 6.34
N GLU A 48 -4.97 19.41 6.75
CA GLU A 48 -5.27 19.80 8.11
C GLU A 48 -6.49 20.71 8.17
N VAL A 49 -7.16 20.72 9.28
CA VAL A 49 -8.29 21.61 9.53
C VAL A 49 -7.85 22.67 10.52
N VAL A 50 -7.86 23.91 10.09
CA VAL A 50 -7.54 25.08 10.91
C VAL A 50 -8.74 26.02 10.88
N ASP A 51 -9.25 26.36 12.05
CA ASP A 51 -10.42 27.26 12.21
C ASP A 51 -11.67 26.86 11.42
N GLY A 52 -11.83 25.52 11.20
CA GLY A 52 -12.94 24.97 10.44
C GLY A 52 -12.73 24.95 8.93
N GLU A 53 -11.59 25.42 8.45
CA GLU A 53 -11.23 25.37 7.03
C GLU A 53 -10.19 24.30 6.74
N LEU A 54 -10.32 23.66 5.59
CA LEU A 54 -9.40 22.63 5.13
C LEU A 54 -8.20 23.28 4.42
N HIS A 55 -7.02 23.01 4.93
CA HIS A 55 -5.76 23.45 4.36
C HIS A 55 -4.94 22.27 3.86
N LEU A 56 -4.34 22.42 2.67
CA LEU A 56 -3.39 21.45 2.15
C LEU A 56 -2.04 21.66 2.83
N LYS A 57 -1.48 20.56 3.38
CA LYS A 57 -0.13 20.58 3.95
C LYS A 57 0.92 20.68 2.86
N GLU A 58 2.09 21.15 3.21
CA GLU A 58 3.27 21.01 2.35
C GLU A 58 3.62 19.53 2.21
N LEU A 59 3.64 19.04 0.97
CA LEU A 59 3.82 17.63 0.68
C LEU A 59 5.21 17.37 0.11
N PRO A 60 5.96 16.41 0.68
CA PRO A 60 7.19 15.94 0.07
C PRO A 60 6.86 15.26 -1.28
N PRO A 61 7.81 15.26 -2.24
CA PRO A 61 7.57 14.73 -3.59
C PRO A 61 7.02 13.30 -3.61
N GLU A 62 7.44 12.46 -2.67
CA GLU A 62 7.01 11.06 -2.55
C GLU A 62 5.50 10.92 -2.30
N LYS A 63 4.92 11.90 -1.61
CA LYS A 63 3.49 11.89 -1.26
C LYS A 63 2.62 12.56 -2.31
N GLN A 64 3.18 13.44 -3.13
CA GLN A 64 2.41 14.21 -4.13
C GLN A 64 1.69 13.32 -5.13
N GLY A 65 2.29 12.18 -5.51
CA GLY A 65 1.71 11.23 -6.47
C GLY A 65 0.41 10.58 -6.02
N ALA A 66 0.11 10.57 -4.73
CA ALA A 66 -1.14 10.02 -4.20
C ALA A 66 -2.35 10.97 -4.36
N VAL A 67 -2.11 12.24 -4.63
CA VAL A 67 -3.18 13.23 -4.82
C VAL A 67 -3.76 13.10 -6.22
N SER A 68 -5.05 12.83 -6.30
CA SER A 68 -5.79 12.72 -7.56
C SER A 68 -6.29 14.07 -8.07
N SER A 69 -6.84 14.86 -7.19
CA SER A 69 -7.35 16.21 -7.55
C SER A 69 -7.40 17.14 -6.36
N ILE A 70 -7.24 18.41 -6.65
CA ILE A 70 -7.43 19.51 -5.72
C ILE A 70 -8.39 20.50 -6.37
N LYS A 71 -9.47 20.84 -5.68
CA LYS A 71 -10.43 21.87 -6.11
C LYS A 71 -10.48 22.95 -5.05
N ILE A 72 -10.26 24.17 -5.47
CA ILE A 72 -10.39 25.35 -4.63
C ILE A 72 -11.61 26.12 -5.10
N THR A 73 -12.60 26.25 -4.24
CA THR A 73 -13.85 26.94 -4.52
C THR A 73 -14.06 28.04 -3.48
N LYS A 74 -15.02 28.92 -3.74
CA LYS A 74 -15.42 29.96 -2.77
C LYS A 74 -15.96 29.37 -1.45
N ASN A 75 -16.39 28.10 -1.48
CA ASN A 75 -16.99 27.40 -0.35
C ASN A 75 -15.98 26.49 0.39
N GLY A 76 -14.72 26.46 -0.05
CA GLY A 76 -13.67 25.67 0.60
C GLY A 76 -12.78 24.90 -0.38
N THR A 77 -11.88 24.12 0.17
CA THR A 77 -10.91 23.29 -0.55
C THR A 77 -11.33 21.83 -0.48
N GLU A 78 -11.33 21.16 -1.63
CA GLU A 78 -11.57 19.72 -1.73
C GLU A 78 -10.29 19.04 -2.22
N VAL A 79 -9.84 18.01 -1.49
CA VAL A 79 -8.68 17.19 -1.87
C VAL A 79 -9.12 15.76 -2.00
N LYS A 80 -8.79 15.14 -3.15
CA LYS A 80 -9.04 13.73 -3.41
C LYS A 80 -7.73 12.99 -3.59
N LEU A 81 -7.63 11.82 -2.98
CA LEU A 81 -6.56 10.87 -3.21
C LEU A 81 -6.99 9.83 -4.25
N HIS A 82 -6.00 9.15 -4.86
CA HIS A 82 -6.26 8.00 -5.71
C HIS A 82 -6.86 6.83 -4.93
N ASP A 83 -7.43 5.88 -5.66
CA ASP A 83 -8.08 4.70 -5.07
C ASP A 83 -7.06 3.81 -4.35
N LYS A 84 -7.04 3.95 -3.05
CA LYS A 84 -6.20 3.20 -2.13
C LYS A 84 -6.49 1.70 -2.17
N LEU A 85 -7.75 1.31 -2.32
CA LEU A 85 -8.16 -0.09 -2.31
C LEU A 85 -7.59 -0.86 -3.51
N LYS A 86 -7.57 -0.25 -4.69
CA LYS A 86 -6.96 -0.86 -5.88
C LYS A 86 -5.46 -1.05 -5.73
N ALA A 87 -4.77 -0.08 -5.16
CA ALA A 87 -3.35 -0.18 -4.89
C ALA A 87 -3.05 -1.29 -3.87
N LEU A 88 -3.81 -1.38 -2.80
CA LEU A 88 -3.68 -2.44 -1.78
C LEU A 88 -4.02 -3.82 -2.35
N GLU A 89 -5.03 -3.93 -3.20
CA GLU A 89 -5.36 -5.17 -3.89
C GLU A 89 -4.19 -5.66 -4.77
N PHE A 90 -3.58 -4.77 -5.53
CA PHE A 90 -2.39 -5.09 -6.31
C PHE A 90 -1.23 -5.57 -5.43
N LEU A 91 -0.94 -4.85 -4.36
CA LEU A 91 0.12 -5.22 -3.40
C LEU A 91 -0.18 -6.54 -2.71
N ALA A 92 -1.44 -6.82 -2.36
CA ALA A 92 -1.86 -8.09 -1.79
C ALA A 92 -1.61 -9.26 -2.76
N LYS A 93 -1.91 -9.09 -4.03
CA LYS A 93 -1.59 -10.08 -5.08
C LYS A 93 -0.08 -10.27 -5.23
N TYR A 94 0.67 -9.20 -5.23
CA TYR A 94 2.13 -9.25 -5.31
C TYR A 94 2.76 -10.00 -4.13
N THR A 95 2.26 -9.80 -2.92
CA THR A 95 2.74 -10.49 -1.72
C THR A 95 2.21 -11.92 -1.58
N GLY A 96 1.30 -12.35 -2.45
CA GLY A 96 0.71 -13.68 -2.43
C GLY A 96 -0.41 -13.87 -1.41
N LEU A 97 -0.91 -12.81 -0.78
CA LEU A 97 -1.99 -12.89 0.21
C LEU A 97 -3.31 -13.42 -0.37
N THR A 98 -3.51 -13.26 -1.67
CA THR A 98 -4.70 -13.74 -2.39
C THR A 98 -4.50 -15.09 -3.06
N ASP A 99 -3.31 -15.65 -3.02
CA ASP A 99 -2.99 -16.96 -3.57
C ASP A 99 -3.32 -18.04 -2.55
N HIS A 100 -4.07 -19.08 -2.94
CA HIS A 100 -4.51 -20.14 -2.05
C HIS A 100 -3.35 -20.88 -1.35
N LYS A 101 -2.24 -21.10 -2.03
CA LYS A 101 -1.06 -21.74 -1.43
C LYS A 101 -0.34 -20.81 -0.46
N ALA A 102 -0.12 -19.57 -0.86
CA ALA A 102 0.51 -18.56 -0.02
C ALA A 102 -0.39 -18.16 1.17
N ASN A 103 -1.71 -18.13 0.98
CA ASN A 103 -2.66 -17.88 2.05
C ASN A 103 -2.56 -18.89 3.19
N THR A 104 -2.35 -20.16 2.90
CA THR A 104 -2.22 -21.18 3.93
C THR A 104 -0.99 -20.96 4.80
N GLU A 105 0.15 -20.66 4.18
CA GLU A 105 1.39 -20.36 4.92
C GLU A 105 1.27 -19.04 5.69
N THR A 106 0.71 -18.01 5.08
CA THR A 106 0.52 -16.71 5.74
C THR A 106 -0.45 -16.80 6.89
N GLN A 107 -1.55 -17.55 6.75
CA GLN A 107 -2.49 -17.79 7.83
C GLN A 107 -1.85 -18.56 8.98
N ASN A 108 -1.10 -19.61 8.68
CA ASN A 108 -0.38 -20.38 9.70
C ASN A 108 0.63 -19.50 10.44
N ASN A 109 1.41 -18.70 9.74
CA ASN A 109 2.35 -17.75 10.35
C ASN A 109 1.63 -16.71 11.21
N LEU A 110 0.49 -16.21 10.75
CA LEU A 110 -0.31 -15.26 11.52
C LEU A 110 -0.86 -15.91 12.80
N PHE A 111 -1.38 -17.12 12.72
CA PHE A 111 -1.87 -17.85 13.88
C PHE A 111 -0.75 -18.17 14.88
N GLU A 112 0.43 -18.55 14.39
CA GLU A 112 1.61 -18.76 15.25
C GLU A 112 2.04 -17.46 15.94
N MET A 113 2.02 -16.33 15.24
CA MET A 113 2.33 -15.01 15.80
C MET A 113 1.30 -14.61 16.87
N ILE A 114 0.02 -14.82 16.61
CA ILE A 114 -1.06 -14.52 17.57
C ILE A 114 -0.93 -15.40 18.81
N ASP A 115 -0.65 -16.70 18.64
CA ASP A 115 -0.46 -17.63 19.74
C ASP A 115 0.76 -17.28 20.59
N ALA A 116 1.87 -16.90 19.94
CA ALA A 116 3.07 -16.42 20.63
C ALA A 116 2.82 -15.11 21.41
N CYS A 117 2.07 -14.19 20.84
CA CYS A 117 1.66 -12.95 21.52
C CYS A 117 0.73 -13.27 22.71
N GLY A 118 -0.20 -14.21 22.54
CA GLY A 118 -1.12 -14.62 23.60
C GLY A 118 -0.44 -15.28 24.79
N LYS A 119 0.62 -16.07 24.54
CA LYS A 119 1.40 -16.71 25.61
C LYS A 119 2.27 -15.71 26.40
N ASN A 120 2.69 -14.64 25.77
CA ASN A 120 3.49 -13.59 26.40
C ASN A 120 2.65 -12.44 26.99
N ALA A 121 1.39 -12.36 26.61
CA ALA A 121 0.48 -11.36 27.15
C ALA A 121 -0.12 -11.88 28.46
N ASN A 122 0.40 -11.41 29.57
CA ASN A 122 -0.23 -11.63 30.86
C ASN A 122 -1.34 -10.60 31.04
N PHE A 123 -2.55 -10.96 30.59
CA PHE A 123 -3.72 -10.09 30.69
C PHE A 123 -4.11 -9.77 32.14
N ASP A 124 -3.61 -10.56 33.10
CA ASP A 124 -3.82 -10.34 34.52
C ASP A 124 -3.09 -9.09 35.04
N ASP A 125 -2.08 -8.62 34.34
CA ASP A 125 -1.32 -7.44 34.69
C ASP A 125 -1.91 -6.12 34.09
N ILE A 126 -3.00 -6.21 33.34
CA ILE A 126 -3.69 -5.03 32.81
C ILE A 126 -4.77 -4.62 33.80
N PRO A 127 -4.60 -3.51 34.55
CA PRO A 127 -5.54 -3.10 35.61
C PRO A 127 -6.97 -2.85 35.10
N GLU A 128 -7.10 -2.48 33.83
CA GLU A 128 -8.37 -2.18 33.19
C GLU A 128 -9.21 -3.43 32.89
N LEU A 129 -8.59 -4.61 32.80
CA LEU A 129 -9.29 -5.88 32.57
C LEU A 129 -9.66 -6.60 33.86
N ASN A 130 -8.99 -6.27 35.00
CA ASN A 130 -9.25 -6.82 36.30
C ASN A 130 -10.14 -5.91 37.17
N GLY A 131 -10.42 -4.71 36.68
CA GLY A 131 -11.33 -3.78 37.33
C GLY A 131 -12.79 -4.12 37.01
N GLU A 132 -13.61 -4.29 38.05
CA GLU A 132 -15.06 -4.22 37.87
C GLU A 132 -15.40 -2.91 37.17
N TRP A 133 -15.97 -3.02 35.99
CA TRP A 133 -16.50 -1.85 35.29
C TRP A 133 -17.61 -1.26 36.14
N GLN A 134 -17.31 -0.23 36.90
CA GLN A 134 -18.34 0.55 37.59
C GLN A 134 -18.74 1.69 36.65
N PRO A 135 -20.02 1.73 36.22
CA PRO A 135 -20.52 2.81 35.39
C PRO A 135 -20.50 4.16 36.11
#